data_7137ad5d41c16a031320b198ff39c43c
#
_entry.id   7137ad5d41c16a031320b198ff39c43c
#
_cell.length_a   1.000
_cell.length_b   1.000
_cell.length_c   1.000
_cell.angle_alpha   90.00
_cell.angle_beta   90.00
_cell.angle_gamma   90.00
#
_symmetry.space_group_name_H-M   'P 1'
#
loop_
_entity.id
_entity.type
_entity.pdbx_description
1 polymer ?
#
loop_
_entity_poly.entity_id
_entity_poly.type
_entity_poly.pdbx_seq_one_letter_code
_entity_poly.pdbx_strand_id
1 'polypeptide(L)'
;MSSPPLADRVDPSAHVTPVQALARIWHTLGQPDEALSRVTLTGAEPALPSSFAVGTLAQSTIAAAALGVAHVDTLRTGRRQAVSVDMHHAALEFRSERYFRVDGQLPPEPWDKIAGLYRCGDGRWVRLHTNFPHHRDGVLRLLGCTHDREAVARALAGWQALAFEDAAAEAGLVASAARTFDEWDRHPQGVAVAGLPLVTLERIGDAPPEPLPPHGQGGEGDEERPLSGVRVLDLTRVIAGPVCGRTLAAHGADVLLVTGPHLPSIPPLVIDTGRGKRSARLDLRDAADADRLRALLGETDLFVQGYRPGGLAALQFGPQQAAALRPGIVYVSLSAYGHAGPWAGRRGFDSLVQTAAGFNWAEAEAAGETGPRPLPAQALDHAAGYLMAAGAMAALARRITEGGSWHVRVSLAQTAQWLRGLGRPGHGLDAADPRYEDIGAWLETAPSGFGALTALRHAGQLSDTPPRWTLPAVPLGTHVATWPSLR
;
A
#
# COMPACT_ATOMS: atom_id res chain seq x y z
N MET A 1 38.69 9.56 1.31
CA MET A 1 37.30 9.74 1.75
C MET A 1 36.60 10.53 0.64
N SER A 2 35.97 9.83 -0.29
CA SER A 2 35.25 10.44 -1.42
C SER A 2 33.83 10.72 -0.97
N SER A 3 33.40 11.98 -1.07
CA SER A 3 32.01 12.40 -0.82
C SER A 3 31.06 11.59 -1.71
N PRO A 4 29.89 11.15 -1.21
CA PRO A 4 28.90 10.49 -2.04
C PRO A 4 28.38 11.49 -3.10
N PRO A 5 27.99 11.00 -4.32
CA PRO A 5 27.48 11.86 -5.35
C PRO A 5 26.19 12.54 -4.87
N LEU A 6 26.12 13.85 -5.10
CA LEU A 6 24.92 14.66 -4.97
C LEU A 6 23.79 13.96 -5.77
N ALA A 7 22.71 13.59 -5.07
CA ALA A 7 21.48 13.20 -5.73
C ALA A 7 21.17 14.29 -6.79
N ASP A 8 21.00 13.88 -8.05
CA ASP A 8 20.60 14.75 -9.13
C ASP A 8 19.37 15.53 -8.67
N ARG A 9 19.53 16.84 -8.49
CA ARG A 9 18.40 17.74 -8.28
C ARG A 9 17.63 17.74 -9.60
N VAL A 10 16.57 16.92 -9.65
CA VAL A 10 15.63 16.93 -10.77
C VAL A 10 15.10 18.34 -10.88
N ASP A 11 15.26 18.97 -12.05
CA ASP A 11 14.64 20.24 -12.37
C ASP A 11 13.12 20.11 -12.07
N PRO A 12 12.56 20.92 -11.17
CA PRO A 12 11.15 20.83 -10.82
C PRO A 12 10.20 21.10 -11.99
N SER A 13 10.70 21.59 -13.14
CA SER A 13 9.95 21.75 -14.38
C SER A 13 9.98 20.51 -15.30
N ALA A 14 10.84 19.53 -15.04
CA ALA A 14 10.92 18.30 -15.84
C ALA A 14 9.95 17.24 -15.31
N HIS A 15 8.84 17.06 -15.99
CA HIS A 15 7.88 15.98 -15.72
C HIS A 15 8.49 14.61 -16.09
N VAL A 16 8.56 13.70 -15.11
CA VAL A 16 9.04 12.32 -15.32
C VAL A 16 7.96 11.53 -16.05
N THR A 17 8.30 10.95 -17.19
CA THR A 17 7.35 10.12 -17.95
C THR A 17 7.07 8.79 -17.22
N PRO A 18 5.90 8.14 -17.46
CA PRO A 18 5.61 6.84 -16.88
C PRO A 18 6.66 5.76 -17.15
N VAL A 19 7.24 5.76 -18.37
CA VAL A 19 8.32 4.83 -18.75
C VAL A 19 9.58 5.08 -17.91
N GLN A 20 9.98 6.35 -17.74
CA GLN A 20 11.12 6.70 -16.89
C GLN A 20 10.85 6.36 -15.41
N ALA A 21 9.64 6.60 -14.92
CA ALA A 21 9.25 6.26 -13.55
C ALA A 21 9.32 4.74 -13.33
N LEU A 22 8.77 3.94 -14.24
CA LEU A 22 8.86 2.49 -14.19
C LEU A 22 10.31 2.01 -14.22
N ALA A 23 11.13 2.53 -15.13
CA ALA A 23 12.55 2.15 -15.23
C ALA A 23 13.31 2.44 -13.91
N ARG A 24 13.08 3.60 -13.29
CA ARG A 24 13.70 3.94 -12.00
C ARG A 24 13.25 3.00 -10.88
N ILE A 25 11.96 2.62 -10.80
CA ILE A 25 11.47 1.62 -9.83
C ILE A 25 12.18 0.28 -10.08
N TRP A 26 12.22 -0.15 -11.34
CA TRP A 26 12.78 -1.43 -11.76
C TRP A 26 14.28 -1.56 -11.43
N HIS A 27 15.06 -0.50 -11.71
CA HIS A 27 16.47 -0.41 -11.33
C HIS A 27 16.67 -0.41 -9.81
N THR A 28 15.82 0.30 -9.05
CA THR A 28 15.87 0.29 -7.58
C THR A 28 15.69 -1.11 -7.02
N LEU A 29 14.88 -1.95 -7.69
CA LEU A 29 14.67 -3.35 -7.34
C LEU A 29 15.81 -4.27 -7.80
N GLY A 30 16.77 -3.77 -8.57
CA GLY A 30 17.92 -4.53 -9.10
C GLY A 30 17.50 -5.60 -10.11
N GLN A 31 16.48 -5.33 -10.92
CA GLN A 31 15.92 -6.26 -11.89
C GLN A 31 16.51 -6.05 -13.29
N PRO A 32 16.50 -7.06 -14.18
CA PRO A 32 17.15 -7.01 -15.49
C PRO A 32 16.42 -6.07 -16.47
N ASP A 33 17.18 -5.20 -17.14
CA ASP A 33 16.66 -4.15 -18.03
C ASP A 33 15.88 -4.67 -19.23
N GLU A 34 16.24 -5.85 -19.76
CA GLU A 34 15.55 -6.43 -20.90
C GLU A 34 14.05 -6.67 -20.66
N ALA A 35 13.63 -6.81 -19.41
CA ALA A 35 12.22 -6.98 -19.06
C ALA A 35 11.38 -5.72 -19.38
N LEU A 36 11.96 -4.53 -19.30
CA LEU A 36 11.29 -3.26 -19.60
C LEU A 36 10.77 -3.18 -21.04
N SER A 37 11.45 -3.83 -21.98
CA SER A 37 11.04 -3.85 -23.39
C SER A 37 9.68 -4.53 -23.65
N ARG A 38 9.16 -5.27 -22.66
CA ARG A 38 7.89 -5.99 -22.75
C ARG A 38 6.70 -5.20 -22.17
N VAL A 39 6.92 -3.94 -21.76
CA VAL A 39 5.89 -3.12 -21.14
C VAL A 39 5.33 -2.10 -22.12
N THR A 40 3.99 -2.05 -22.22
CA THR A 40 3.25 -1.03 -22.94
C THR A 40 2.45 -0.19 -21.95
N LEU A 41 2.72 1.12 -21.92
CA LEU A 41 2.01 2.10 -21.13
C LEU A 41 1.21 3.02 -22.06
N THR A 42 -0.12 3.12 -21.85
CA THR A 42 -1.02 3.97 -22.66
C THR A 42 -1.67 5.05 -21.79
N GLY A 43 -2.21 6.07 -22.43
CA GLY A 43 -2.77 7.23 -21.75
C GLY A 43 -1.71 8.29 -21.42
N ALA A 44 -2.16 9.38 -20.84
CA ALA A 44 -1.32 10.53 -20.49
C ALA A 44 -1.87 11.27 -19.28
N GLU A 45 -0.98 12.02 -18.57
CA GLU A 45 -1.41 12.98 -17.55
C GLU A 45 -2.20 14.15 -18.18
N PRO A 46 -3.12 14.75 -17.45
CA PRO A 46 -3.58 14.42 -16.10
C PRO A 46 -4.68 13.35 -16.09
N ALA A 47 -4.59 12.36 -15.22
CA ALA A 47 -5.58 11.30 -15.09
C ALA A 47 -6.58 11.51 -13.92
N LEU A 48 -6.19 12.31 -12.93
CA LEU A 48 -7.00 12.75 -11.78
C LEU A 48 -6.75 14.24 -11.52
N PRO A 49 -7.73 14.96 -10.90
CA PRO A 49 -7.61 16.39 -10.61
C PRO A 49 -6.60 16.65 -9.49
N SER A 50 -5.33 16.71 -9.84
CA SER A 50 -4.20 16.95 -8.93
C SER A 50 -3.10 17.75 -9.62
N SER A 51 -2.41 18.61 -8.86
CA SER A 51 -1.20 19.27 -9.35
C SER A 51 0.02 18.33 -9.40
N PHE A 52 -0.10 17.11 -8.88
CA PHE A 52 0.95 16.08 -8.91
C PHE A 52 0.64 15.00 -9.94
N ALA A 53 1.69 14.30 -10.41
CA ALA A 53 1.62 13.23 -11.39
C ALA A 53 1.07 11.92 -10.79
N VAL A 54 -0.18 11.95 -10.30
CA VAL A 54 -0.82 10.79 -9.64
C VAL A 54 -1.09 9.67 -10.63
N GLY A 55 -1.43 9.98 -11.88
CA GLY A 55 -1.60 8.99 -12.94
C GLY A 55 -0.27 8.27 -13.27
N THR A 56 0.83 9.01 -13.38
CA THR A 56 2.18 8.44 -13.55
C THR A 56 2.59 7.56 -12.37
N LEU A 57 2.30 8.00 -11.13
CA LEU A 57 2.52 7.18 -9.93
C LEU A 57 1.74 5.87 -10.00
N ALA A 58 0.44 5.95 -10.32
CA ALA A 58 -0.43 4.78 -10.41
C ALA A 58 0.05 3.81 -11.49
N GLN A 59 0.24 4.31 -12.70
CA GLN A 59 0.62 3.48 -13.84
C GLN A 59 1.99 2.81 -13.64
N SER A 60 3.00 3.55 -13.16
CA SER A 60 4.36 3.01 -13.01
C SER A 60 4.47 1.99 -11.88
N THR A 61 3.76 2.17 -10.76
CA THR A 61 3.80 1.23 -9.63
C THR A 61 3.02 -0.06 -9.93
N ILE A 62 1.86 0.05 -10.60
CA ILE A 62 1.09 -1.12 -11.08
C ILE A 62 1.90 -1.88 -12.14
N ALA A 63 2.53 -1.18 -13.08
CA ALA A 63 3.36 -1.80 -14.10
C ALA A 63 4.58 -2.51 -13.50
N ALA A 64 5.22 -1.93 -12.48
CA ALA A 64 6.34 -2.57 -11.78
C ALA A 64 5.92 -3.87 -11.08
N ALA A 65 4.74 -3.90 -10.43
CA ALA A 65 4.21 -5.09 -9.81
C ALA A 65 3.88 -6.19 -10.86
N ALA A 66 3.18 -5.82 -11.93
CA ALA A 66 2.83 -6.75 -13.02
C ALA A 66 4.07 -7.30 -13.73
N LEU A 67 5.07 -6.45 -13.98
CA LEU A 67 6.34 -6.86 -14.61
C LEU A 67 7.14 -7.78 -13.67
N GLY A 68 7.11 -7.53 -12.35
CA GLY A 68 7.71 -8.43 -11.36
C GLY A 68 7.08 -9.81 -11.38
N VAL A 69 5.75 -9.89 -11.47
CA VAL A 69 5.03 -11.15 -11.63
C VAL A 69 5.41 -11.86 -12.93
N ALA A 70 5.44 -11.14 -14.06
CA ALA A 70 5.84 -11.69 -15.35
C ALA A 70 7.31 -12.18 -15.35
N HIS A 71 8.19 -11.52 -14.58
CA HIS A 71 9.58 -11.96 -14.42
C HIS A 71 9.67 -13.25 -13.59
N VAL A 72 8.94 -13.36 -12.49
CA VAL A 72 8.86 -14.61 -11.71
C VAL A 72 8.32 -15.76 -12.56
N ASP A 73 7.30 -15.51 -13.39
CA ASP A 73 6.79 -16.51 -14.35
C ASP A 73 7.85 -16.94 -15.38
N THR A 74 8.66 -16.00 -15.85
CA THR A 74 9.79 -16.30 -16.75
C THR A 74 10.83 -17.21 -16.07
N LEU A 75 11.17 -16.94 -14.80
CA LEU A 75 12.09 -17.81 -14.04
C LEU A 75 11.51 -19.19 -13.77
N ARG A 76 10.19 -19.29 -13.60
CA ARG A 76 9.49 -20.55 -13.30
C ARG A 76 9.29 -21.42 -14.53
N THR A 77 8.93 -20.85 -15.68
CA THR A 77 8.40 -21.56 -16.85
C THR A 77 9.17 -21.28 -18.14
N GLY A 78 9.98 -20.22 -18.18
CA GLY A 78 10.57 -19.70 -19.40
C GLY A 78 9.64 -18.78 -20.22
N ARG A 79 8.35 -18.64 -19.83
CA ARG A 79 7.35 -17.84 -20.55
C ARG A 79 7.63 -16.33 -20.38
N ARG A 80 7.73 -15.63 -21.50
CA ARG A 80 8.01 -14.18 -21.53
C ARG A 80 6.74 -13.42 -21.92
N GLN A 81 5.94 -13.05 -20.94
CA GLN A 81 4.69 -12.33 -21.16
C GLN A 81 4.92 -10.83 -21.37
N ALA A 82 4.08 -10.22 -22.20
CA ALA A 82 3.96 -8.76 -22.27
C ALA A 82 3.10 -8.23 -21.14
N VAL A 83 3.41 -7.01 -20.68
CA VAL A 83 2.67 -6.27 -19.65
C VAL A 83 2.07 -5.03 -20.27
N SER A 84 0.81 -4.74 -19.98
CA SER A 84 0.17 -3.48 -20.41
C SER A 84 -0.58 -2.83 -19.27
N VAL A 85 -0.49 -1.50 -19.17
CA VAL A 85 -1.21 -0.68 -18.19
C VAL A 85 -1.72 0.59 -18.85
N ASP A 86 -3.03 0.80 -18.79
CA ASP A 86 -3.64 2.06 -19.18
C ASP A 86 -3.64 3.03 -17.99
N MET A 87 -3.23 4.30 -18.20
CA MET A 87 -3.09 5.28 -17.14
C MET A 87 -4.43 5.63 -16.50
N HIS A 88 -5.49 5.76 -17.28
CA HIS A 88 -6.80 6.09 -16.74
C HIS A 88 -7.32 4.95 -15.85
N HIS A 89 -7.23 3.70 -16.32
CA HIS A 89 -7.57 2.52 -15.52
C HIS A 89 -6.73 2.45 -14.23
N ALA A 90 -5.41 2.69 -14.32
CA ALA A 90 -4.51 2.72 -13.16
C ALA A 90 -4.91 3.80 -12.14
N ALA A 91 -5.28 4.98 -12.61
CA ALA A 91 -5.75 6.08 -11.77
C ALA A 91 -7.10 5.78 -11.09
N LEU A 92 -8.02 5.10 -11.80
CA LEU A 92 -9.27 4.61 -11.20
C LEU A 92 -9.00 3.57 -10.11
N GLU A 93 -8.05 2.64 -10.32
CA GLU A 93 -7.70 1.62 -9.34
C GLU A 93 -7.11 2.22 -8.06
N PHE A 94 -6.46 3.39 -8.13
CA PHE A 94 -6.04 4.18 -6.96
C PHE A 94 -7.18 4.81 -6.17
N ARG A 95 -8.41 4.56 -6.57
CA ARG A 95 -9.67 4.99 -5.94
C ARG A 95 -10.69 3.85 -5.87
N SER A 96 -10.23 2.59 -5.97
CA SER A 96 -11.10 1.43 -6.10
C SER A 96 -12.16 1.35 -5.00
N GLU A 97 -11.83 1.81 -3.79
CA GLU A 97 -12.74 1.86 -2.64
C GLU A 97 -13.95 2.80 -2.81
N ARG A 98 -13.91 3.69 -3.83
CA ARG A 98 -15.01 4.62 -4.13
C ARG A 98 -15.97 4.11 -5.20
N TYR A 99 -15.50 3.18 -6.05
CA TYR A 99 -16.21 2.79 -7.25
C TYR A 99 -16.97 1.46 -7.13
N PHE A 100 -16.73 0.67 -6.09
CA PHE A 100 -17.46 -0.59 -5.97
C PHE A 100 -18.92 -0.39 -5.50
N ARG A 101 -19.76 -1.38 -5.84
CA ARG A 101 -21.16 -1.47 -5.40
C ARG A 101 -21.43 -2.90 -4.93
N VAL A 102 -22.23 -3.04 -3.89
CA VAL A 102 -22.78 -4.34 -3.45
C VAL A 102 -24.27 -4.31 -3.71
N ASP A 103 -24.78 -5.26 -4.52
CA ASP A 103 -26.18 -5.29 -4.98
C ASP A 103 -26.65 -3.95 -5.58
N GLY A 104 -25.73 -3.28 -6.31
CA GLY A 104 -25.95 -1.96 -6.90
C GLY A 104 -25.91 -0.78 -5.93
N GLN A 105 -25.71 -1.02 -4.64
CA GLN A 105 -25.71 0.03 -3.61
C GLN A 105 -24.29 0.52 -3.28
N LEU A 106 -24.17 1.81 -3.01
CA LEU A 106 -22.95 2.42 -2.46
C LEU A 106 -22.63 1.84 -1.08
N PRO A 107 -21.36 1.56 -0.80
CA PRO A 107 -20.94 1.24 0.56
C PRO A 107 -21.15 2.44 1.49
N PRO A 108 -21.26 2.21 2.80
CA PRO A 108 -21.23 3.28 3.80
C PRO A 108 -19.98 4.14 3.68
N GLU A 109 -20.10 5.43 4.02
CA GLU A 109 -18.95 6.34 4.09
C GLU A 109 -17.86 5.78 5.04
N PRO A 110 -16.62 5.61 4.57
CA PRO A 110 -15.56 5.03 5.40
C PRO A 110 -14.97 6.02 6.43
N TRP A 111 -15.26 7.33 6.28
CA TRP A 111 -14.68 8.37 7.13
C TRP A 111 -15.56 8.65 8.36
N ASP A 112 -14.92 8.67 9.53
CA ASP A 112 -15.57 9.17 10.75
C ASP A 112 -15.87 10.67 10.62
N LYS A 113 -17.00 11.13 11.18
CA LYS A 113 -17.47 12.51 11.02
C LYS A 113 -16.52 13.59 11.55
N ILE A 114 -15.61 13.25 12.46
CA ILE A 114 -14.58 14.18 12.96
C ILE A 114 -13.20 13.92 12.31
N ALA A 115 -13.07 12.97 11.39
CA ALA A 115 -11.87 12.86 10.58
C ALA A 115 -11.73 14.06 9.65
N GLY A 116 -10.51 14.59 9.49
CA GLY A 116 -10.27 15.68 8.55
C GLY A 116 -9.34 16.77 9.08
N LEU A 117 -9.35 17.89 8.39
CA LEU A 117 -8.49 19.04 8.63
C LEU A 117 -9.19 20.06 9.54
N TYR A 118 -8.43 20.62 10.48
CA TYR A 118 -8.89 21.64 11.44
C TYR A 118 -7.83 22.71 11.63
N ARG A 119 -8.29 23.96 11.79
CA ARG A 119 -7.41 25.10 12.09
C ARG A 119 -7.19 25.19 13.60
N CYS A 120 -5.93 25.33 14.02
CA CYS A 120 -5.52 25.53 15.40
C CYS A 120 -5.44 27.01 15.76
N GLY A 121 -5.27 27.30 17.04
CA GLY A 121 -5.22 28.69 17.58
C GLY A 121 -4.01 29.47 17.10
N ASP A 122 -2.92 28.84 16.72
CA ASP A 122 -1.75 29.47 16.09
C ASP A 122 -1.93 29.73 14.58
N GLY A 123 -3.11 29.46 14.03
CA GLY A 123 -3.43 29.62 12.62
C GLY A 123 -2.97 28.48 11.72
N ARG A 124 -2.17 27.54 12.22
CA ARG A 124 -1.76 26.33 11.50
C ARG A 124 -2.90 25.32 11.48
N TRP A 125 -2.72 24.26 10.67
CA TRP A 125 -3.70 23.21 10.51
C TRP A 125 -3.17 21.89 11.03
N VAL A 126 -4.10 21.06 11.54
CA VAL A 126 -3.85 19.65 11.87
C VAL A 126 -4.85 18.77 11.13
N ARG A 127 -4.43 17.56 10.79
CA ARG A 127 -5.31 16.50 10.30
C ARG A 127 -5.50 15.44 11.37
N LEU A 128 -6.76 15.07 11.60
CA LEU A 128 -7.16 13.95 12.46
C LEU A 128 -7.53 12.75 11.62
N HIS A 129 -7.10 11.55 12.04
CA HIS A 129 -7.56 10.27 11.47
C HIS A 129 -8.26 9.46 12.56
N THR A 130 -9.59 9.50 12.58
CA THR A 130 -10.44 9.00 13.66
C THR A 130 -11.34 7.83 13.26
N ASN A 131 -11.08 7.19 12.13
CA ASN A 131 -11.89 6.08 11.60
C ASN A 131 -11.91 4.83 12.51
N PHE A 132 -10.93 4.72 13.40
CA PHE A 132 -10.93 3.66 14.40
C PHE A 132 -11.43 4.17 15.76
N PRO A 133 -12.34 3.45 16.46
CA PRO A 133 -12.94 3.90 17.70
C PRO A 133 -11.92 4.34 18.75
N HIS A 134 -10.82 3.59 18.94
CA HIS A 134 -9.81 3.92 19.95
C HIS A 134 -9.05 5.22 19.61
N HIS A 135 -8.82 5.56 18.34
CA HIS A 135 -8.24 6.83 17.93
C HIS A 135 -9.25 7.98 18.13
N ARG A 136 -10.50 7.78 17.69
CA ARG A 136 -11.58 8.74 17.88
C ARG A 136 -11.77 9.11 19.35
N ASP A 137 -12.02 8.08 20.18
CA ASP A 137 -12.31 8.28 21.59
C ASP A 137 -11.11 8.84 22.35
N GLY A 138 -9.89 8.50 21.91
CA GLY A 138 -8.66 9.08 22.42
C GLY A 138 -8.53 10.58 22.10
N VAL A 139 -8.79 10.98 20.86
CA VAL A 139 -8.79 12.39 20.45
C VAL A 139 -9.84 13.19 21.23
N LEU A 140 -11.06 12.67 21.39
CA LEU A 140 -12.12 13.33 22.15
C LEU A 140 -11.76 13.50 23.62
N ARG A 141 -11.09 12.52 24.23
CA ARG A 141 -10.57 12.63 25.61
C ARG A 141 -9.46 13.70 25.69
N LEU A 142 -8.51 13.70 24.76
CA LEU A 142 -7.40 14.69 24.74
C LEU A 142 -7.93 16.11 24.60
N LEU A 143 -8.97 16.32 23.78
CA LEU A 143 -9.58 17.62 23.54
C LEU A 143 -10.64 18.00 24.59
N GLY A 144 -11.13 17.05 25.40
CA GLY A 144 -12.20 17.30 26.37
C GLY A 144 -13.53 17.71 25.72
N CYS A 145 -13.87 17.16 24.55
CA CYS A 145 -15.04 17.57 23.77
C CYS A 145 -15.91 16.38 23.31
N THR A 146 -17.11 16.68 22.85
CA THR A 146 -18.05 15.69 22.31
C THR A 146 -17.69 15.26 20.88
N HIS A 147 -18.20 14.08 20.45
CA HIS A 147 -18.05 13.56 19.09
C HIS A 147 -18.88 14.39 18.10
N ASP A 148 -18.40 15.60 17.84
CA ASP A 148 -19.02 16.58 16.96
C ASP A 148 -17.93 17.45 16.30
N ARG A 149 -18.08 17.73 14.99
CA ARG A 149 -17.05 18.41 14.20
C ARG A 149 -16.79 19.85 14.69
N GLU A 150 -17.84 20.57 15.06
CA GLU A 150 -17.71 21.95 15.56
C GLU A 150 -17.11 21.98 16.97
N ALA A 151 -17.48 21.01 17.83
CA ALA A 151 -16.90 20.89 19.17
C ALA A 151 -15.39 20.61 19.08
N VAL A 152 -14.95 19.72 18.18
CA VAL A 152 -13.54 19.45 17.89
C VAL A 152 -12.83 20.71 17.37
N ALA A 153 -13.44 21.43 16.43
CA ALA A 153 -12.88 22.66 15.88
C ALA A 153 -12.68 23.73 16.96
N ARG A 154 -13.69 23.95 17.84
CA ARG A 154 -13.58 24.88 18.98
C ARG A 154 -12.49 24.49 19.96
N ALA A 155 -12.35 23.19 20.26
CA ALA A 155 -11.31 22.71 21.16
C ALA A 155 -9.90 22.92 20.57
N LEU A 156 -9.71 22.60 19.27
CA LEU A 156 -8.44 22.78 18.56
C LEU A 156 -8.05 24.25 18.39
N ALA A 157 -9.01 25.17 18.38
CA ALA A 157 -8.72 26.61 18.39
C ALA A 157 -7.98 27.07 19.67
N GLY A 158 -7.97 26.28 20.73
CA GLY A 158 -7.17 26.49 21.95
C GLY A 158 -5.76 25.87 21.91
N TRP A 159 -5.39 25.14 20.84
CA TRP A 159 -4.12 24.44 20.71
C TRP A 159 -3.19 25.08 19.69
N GLN A 160 -1.88 24.93 19.91
CA GLN A 160 -0.87 25.08 18.86
C GLN A 160 -0.75 23.76 18.09
N ALA A 161 -0.67 23.81 16.77
CA ALA A 161 -0.73 22.62 15.92
C ALA A 161 0.37 21.57 16.22
N LEU A 162 1.62 22.03 16.39
CA LEU A 162 2.74 21.12 16.69
C LEU A 162 2.61 20.53 18.11
N ALA A 163 2.20 21.31 19.09
CA ALA A 163 1.99 20.83 20.45
C ALA A 163 0.86 19.77 20.51
N PHE A 164 -0.21 19.98 19.73
CA PHE A 164 -1.27 18.99 19.62
C PHE A 164 -0.81 17.70 18.93
N GLU A 165 -0.02 17.81 17.85
CA GLU A 165 0.58 16.65 17.15
C GLU A 165 1.42 15.81 18.11
N ASP A 166 2.26 16.44 18.93
CA ASP A 166 3.13 15.76 19.89
C ASP A 166 2.31 15.09 21.01
N ALA A 167 1.36 15.82 21.61
CA ALA A 167 0.47 15.27 22.63
C ALA A 167 -0.37 14.08 22.11
N ALA A 168 -0.86 14.17 20.86
CA ALA A 168 -1.57 13.08 20.23
C ALA A 168 -0.66 11.85 20.02
N ALA A 169 0.60 12.06 19.58
CA ALA A 169 1.56 10.99 19.39
C ALA A 169 1.94 10.31 20.72
N GLU A 170 2.19 11.06 21.78
CA GLU A 170 2.45 10.55 23.13
C GLU A 170 1.28 9.71 23.66
N ALA A 171 0.05 10.15 23.38
CA ALA A 171 -1.17 9.41 23.72
C ALA A 171 -1.43 8.19 22.82
N GLY A 172 -0.54 7.89 21.85
CA GLY A 172 -0.70 6.79 20.90
C GLY A 172 -1.79 7.00 19.86
N LEU A 173 -2.23 8.25 19.69
CA LEU A 173 -3.21 8.68 18.70
C LEU A 173 -2.55 9.01 17.36
N VAL A 174 -3.34 9.34 16.35
CA VAL A 174 -2.87 9.62 15.00
C VAL A 174 -3.41 10.97 14.53
N ALA A 175 -2.55 11.96 14.56
CA ALA A 175 -2.76 13.31 14.08
C ALA A 175 -1.48 13.82 13.41
N SER A 176 -1.58 14.80 12.52
CA SER A 176 -0.43 15.41 11.88
C SER A 176 -0.66 16.90 11.66
N ALA A 177 0.32 17.73 12.00
CA ALA A 177 0.34 19.13 11.63
C ALA A 177 0.64 19.26 10.13
N ALA A 178 -0.06 20.18 9.47
CA ALA A 178 0.18 20.51 8.08
C ALA A 178 1.48 21.30 7.93
N ARG A 179 2.41 20.76 7.14
CA ARG A 179 3.71 21.37 6.83
C ARG A 179 3.77 21.73 5.35
N THR A 180 4.63 22.70 5.03
CA THR A 180 5.10 22.91 3.67
C THR A 180 6.18 21.89 3.32
N PHE A 181 6.54 21.75 2.02
CA PHE A 181 7.68 20.93 1.62
C PHE A 181 8.98 21.40 2.28
N ASP A 182 9.20 22.71 2.38
CA ASP A 182 10.39 23.27 3.01
C ASP A 182 10.48 22.97 4.51
N GLU A 183 9.33 22.95 5.21
CA GLU A 183 9.28 22.54 6.61
C GLU A 183 9.56 21.03 6.78
N TRP A 184 9.02 20.21 5.87
CA TRP A 184 9.28 18.77 5.87
C TRP A 184 10.74 18.44 5.55
N ASP A 185 11.34 19.10 4.57
CA ASP A 185 12.74 18.91 4.19
C ASP A 185 13.72 19.25 5.32
N ARG A 186 13.36 20.19 6.18
CA ARG A 186 14.14 20.53 7.39
C ARG A 186 13.79 19.69 8.62
N HIS A 187 12.66 18.97 8.55
CA HIS A 187 12.24 18.13 9.67
C HIS A 187 13.15 16.90 9.77
N PRO A 188 13.61 16.49 10.99
CA PRO A 188 14.54 15.36 11.13
C PRO A 188 14.03 14.07 10.51
N GLN A 189 12.70 13.83 10.49
CA GLN A 189 12.13 12.68 9.79
C GLN A 189 12.17 12.81 8.28
N GLY A 190 11.93 14.01 7.74
CA GLY A 190 12.06 14.28 6.30
C GLY A 190 13.48 14.04 5.81
N VAL A 191 14.48 14.54 6.56
CA VAL A 191 15.91 14.28 6.28
C VAL A 191 16.22 12.78 6.29
N ALA A 192 15.73 12.04 7.28
CA ALA A 192 15.95 10.59 7.36
C ALA A 192 15.32 9.84 6.18
N VAL A 193 14.10 10.20 5.78
CA VAL A 193 13.39 9.59 4.64
C VAL A 193 14.09 9.88 3.32
N ALA A 194 14.60 11.12 3.12
CA ALA A 194 15.30 11.50 1.89
C ALA A 194 16.58 10.69 1.63
N GLY A 195 17.18 10.12 2.68
CA GLY A 195 18.35 9.24 2.58
C GLY A 195 18.03 7.77 2.30
N LEU A 196 16.76 7.37 2.23
CA LEU A 196 16.34 5.99 2.03
C LEU A 196 15.92 5.72 0.57
N PRO A 197 16.18 4.53 0.02
CA PRO A 197 15.64 4.15 -1.29
C PRO A 197 14.10 3.98 -1.22
N LEU A 198 13.43 4.10 -2.37
CA LEU A 198 11.98 3.94 -2.48
C LEU A 198 11.50 2.59 -1.94
N VAL A 199 12.22 1.53 -2.26
CA VAL A 199 12.03 0.17 -1.73
C VAL A 199 13.39 -0.34 -1.26
N THR A 200 13.43 -0.87 -0.04
CA THR A 200 14.64 -1.51 0.50
C THR A 200 14.49 -3.03 0.41
N LEU A 201 15.49 -3.71 -0.18
CA LEU A 201 15.61 -5.16 -0.16
C LEU A 201 16.86 -5.53 0.62
N GLU A 202 16.69 -6.27 1.71
CA GLU A 202 17.79 -6.70 2.60
C GLU A 202 17.76 -8.22 2.77
N ARG A 203 18.92 -8.87 2.61
CA ARG A 203 19.07 -10.29 2.94
C ARG A 203 19.12 -10.43 4.45
N ILE A 204 18.24 -11.24 5.04
CA ILE A 204 18.05 -11.41 6.49
C ILE A 204 18.34 -12.82 6.98
N GLY A 205 18.70 -13.74 6.10
CA GLY A 205 19.07 -15.10 6.44
C GLY A 205 19.55 -15.87 5.23
N ASP A 206 20.28 -16.95 5.49
CA ASP A 206 20.80 -17.84 4.47
C ASP A 206 19.81 -18.99 4.22
N ALA A 207 19.64 -19.32 2.95
CA ALA A 207 18.92 -20.50 2.46
C ALA A 207 19.45 -20.83 1.06
N PRO A 208 19.43 -22.09 0.62
CA PRO A 208 19.74 -22.41 -0.77
C PRO A 208 18.72 -21.80 -1.72
N PRO A 209 19.06 -21.65 -3.02
CA PRO A 209 18.09 -21.31 -4.05
C PRO A 209 16.87 -22.27 -4.01
N GLU A 210 15.67 -21.67 -4.07
CA GLU A 210 14.42 -22.43 -3.96
C GLU A 210 13.53 -22.06 -5.16
N PRO A 211 13.59 -22.85 -6.26
CA PRO A 211 12.71 -22.67 -7.41
C PRO A 211 11.24 -22.89 -7.03
N LEU A 212 10.34 -22.16 -7.69
CA LEU A 212 8.92 -22.46 -7.57
C LEU A 212 8.61 -23.80 -8.28
N PRO A 213 7.71 -24.62 -7.71
CA PRO A 213 7.33 -25.87 -8.37
C PRO A 213 6.73 -25.61 -9.76
N PRO A 214 6.97 -26.49 -10.74
CA PRO A 214 6.34 -26.37 -12.07
C PRO A 214 4.82 -26.28 -11.96
N HIS A 215 4.18 -25.61 -12.93
CA HIS A 215 2.72 -25.63 -13.05
C HIS A 215 2.22 -27.09 -13.27
N GLY A 216 0.98 -27.39 -12.84
CA GLY A 216 0.33 -28.68 -13.09
C GLY A 216 0.44 -29.71 -11.96
N GLN A 217 0.99 -29.35 -10.80
CA GLN A 217 0.92 -30.19 -9.58
C GLN A 217 -0.26 -29.82 -8.66
N GLY A 218 -1.11 -28.86 -9.07
CA GLY A 218 -2.40 -28.53 -8.46
C GLY A 218 -3.53 -29.25 -9.19
N GLY A 219 -4.63 -29.58 -8.48
CA GLY A 219 -5.73 -30.40 -9.01
C GLY A 219 -6.51 -29.77 -10.18
N GLU A 220 -7.49 -30.50 -10.72
CA GLU A 220 -8.38 -30.07 -11.81
C GLU A 220 -8.94 -28.66 -11.57
N GLY A 221 -8.70 -27.72 -12.52
CA GLY A 221 -9.12 -26.32 -12.47
C GLY A 221 -8.03 -25.31 -12.07
N ASP A 222 -6.81 -25.77 -11.77
CA ASP A 222 -5.68 -24.88 -11.49
C ASP A 222 -5.06 -24.43 -12.83
N GLU A 223 -5.62 -23.34 -13.36
CA GLU A 223 -5.02 -22.70 -14.50
C GLU A 223 -3.61 -22.19 -14.14
N GLU A 224 -2.68 -22.42 -15.05
CA GLU A 224 -1.25 -22.09 -14.93
C GLU A 224 -1.02 -20.57 -14.77
N ARG A 225 -1.25 -20.03 -13.59
CA ARG A 225 -1.01 -18.62 -13.28
C ARG A 225 0.39 -18.41 -12.67
N PRO A 226 1.01 -17.25 -12.86
CA PRO A 226 2.40 -17.01 -12.45
C PRO A 226 2.71 -17.36 -11.00
N LEU A 227 1.79 -17.07 -10.07
CA LEU A 227 1.97 -17.27 -8.63
C LEU A 227 1.16 -18.45 -8.06
N SER A 228 0.62 -19.35 -8.89
CA SER A 228 -0.06 -20.57 -8.40
C SER A 228 0.86 -21.34 -7.46
N GLY A 229 0.34 -21.70 -6.27
CA GLY A 229 1.09 -22.40 -5.22
C GLY A 229 1.99 -21.53 -4.34
N VAL A 230 2.13 -20.23 -4.64
CA VAL A 230 2.83 -19.29 -3.75
C VAL A 230 1.90 -18.92 -2.58
N ARG A 231 2.32 -19.23 -1.35
CA ARG A 231 1.56 -18.97 -0.12
C ARG A 231 1.92 -17.62 0.48
N VAL A 232 0.92 -16.74 0.62
CA VAL A 232 1.06 -15.39 1.16
C VAL A 232 0.29 -15.24 2.45
N LEU A 233 0.99 -15.09 3.57
CA LEU A 233 0.40 -14.78 4.86
C LEU A 233 0.30 -13.26 5.02
N ASP A 234 -0.95 -12.75 4.98
CA ASP A 234 -1.25 -11.31 4.96
C ASP A 234 -1.75 -10.85 6.34
N LEU A 235 -0.92 -10.12 7.08
CA LEU A 235 -1.25 -9.47 8.35
C LEU A 235 -1.35 -7.96 8.16
N THR A 236 -2.23 -7.53 7.26
CA THR A 236 -2.38 -6.11 6.94
C THR A 236 -3.82 -5.61 7.10
N ARG A 237 -3.99 -4.30 7.10
CA ARG A 237 -5.28 -3.63 7.26
C ARG A 237 -5.30 -2.33 6.46
N VAL A 238 -6.48 -1.81 6.22
CA VAL A 238 -6.78 -0.56 5.53
C VAL A 238 -6.57 -0.66 4.02
N ILE A 239 -5.55 -0.07 3.41
CA ILE A 239 -5.39 -0.03 1.94
C ILE A 239 -4.05 -0.62 1.51
N ALA A 240 -2.91 -0.04 1.87
CA ALA A 240 -1.62 -0.35 1.24
C ALA A 240 -1.23 -1.84 1.29
N GLY A 241 -1.14 -2.43 2.49
CA GLY A 241 -0.85 -3.86 2.62
C GLY A 241 -1.90 -4.76 1.97
N PRO A 242 -3.22 -4.50 2.21
CA PRO A 242 -4.28 -5.24 1.54
C PRO A 242 -4.25 -5.16 0.00
N VAL A 243 -3.86 -4.03 -0.60
CA VAL A 243 -3.64 -3.90 -2.06
C VAL A 243 -2.51 -4.81 -2.52
N CYS A 244 -1.39 -4.90 -1.77
CA CYS A 244 -0.33 -5.86 -2.07
C CYS A 244 -0.88 -7.30 -2.12
N GLY A 245 -1.57 -7.76 -1.07
CA GLY A 245 -2.16 -9.10 -1.03
C GLY A 245 -3.20 -9.34 -2.14
N ARG A 246 -4.07 -8.34 -2.43
CA ARG A 246 -5.05 -8.39 -3.52
C ARG A 246 -4.37 -8.54 -4.89
N THR A 247 -3.29 -7.81 -5.12
CA THR A 247 -2.50 -7.88 -6.36
C THR A 247 -1.86 -9.26 -6.52
N LEU A 248 -1.22 -9.81 -5.49
CA LEU A 248 -0.63 -11.15 -5.55
C LEU A 248 -1.70 -12.23 -5.80
N ALA A 249 -2.86 -12.12 -5.14
CA ALA A 249 -4.01 -13.01 -5.36
C ALA A 249 -4.54 -12.96 -6.81
N ALA A 250 -4.57 -11.78 -7.43
CA ALA A 250 -5.00 -11.61 -8.82
C ALA A 250 -4.13 -12.41 -9.80
N HIS A 251 -2.88 -12.65 -9.45
CA HIS A 251 -1.92 -13.42 -10.24
C HIS A 251 -1.74 -14.88 -9.78
N GLY A 252 -2.59 -15.36 -8.88
CA GLY A 252 -2.69 -16.79 -8.53
C GLY A 252 -2.11 -17.17 -7.18
N ALA A 253 -1.55 -16.25 -6.41
CA ALA A 253 -1.07 -16.57 -5.07
C ALA A 253 -2.21 -17.00 -4.13
N ASP A 254 -1.91 -17.94 -3.24
CA ASP A 254 -2.81 -18.39 -2.18
C ASP A 254 -2.65 -17.44 -0.98
N VAL A 255 -3.54 -16.45 -0.88
CA VAL A 255 -3.43 -15.40 0.13
C VAL A 255 -4.37 -15.69 1.30
N LEU A 256 -3.80 -15.83 2.51
CA LEU A 256 -4.53 -15.95 3.76
C LEU A 256 -4.39 -14.64 4.57
N LEU A 257 -5.47 -13.85 4.60
CA LEU A 257 -5.58 -12.67 5.47
C LEU A 257 -5.88 -13.12 6.89
N VAL A 258 -4.99 -12.78 7.83
CA VAL A 258 -5.17 -13.06 9.26
C VAL A 258 -5.37 -11.76 10.03
N THR A 259 -6.47 -11.68 10.80
CA THR A 259 -6.80 -10.51 11.63
C THR A 259 -7.08 -10.90 13.07
N GLY A 260 -6.78 -10.00 14.02
CA GLY A 260 -7.16 -10.19 15.42
C GLY A 260 -8.66 -9.89 15.64
N PRO A 261 -9.38 -10.71 16.42
CA PRO A 261 -10.82 -10.51 16.66
C PRO A 261 -11.14 -9.19 17.36
N HIS A 262 -10.18 -8.64 18.12
CA HIS A 262 -10.30 -7.37 18.85
C HIS A 262 -9.89 -6.15 18.00
N LEU A 263 -9.39 -6.36 16.80
CA LEU A 263 -8.96 -5.26 15.94
C LEU A 263 -10.14 -4.73 15.09
N PRO A 264 -10.45 -3.44 15.17
CA PRO A 264 -11.53 -2.88 14.36
C PRO A 264 -11.15 -2.87 12.88
N SER A 265 -12.15 -2.96 12.00
CA SER A 265 -12.00 -2.88 10.54
C SER A 265 -12.86 -1.76 9.97
N ILE A 266 -12.59 -1.41 8.72
CA ILE A 266 -13.39 -0.47 7.92
C ILE A 266 -14.06 -1.31 6.83
N PRO A 267 -15.37 -1.62 6.95
CA PRO A 267 -16.03 -2.61 6.10
C PRO A 267 -15.88 -2.36 4.59
N PRO A 268 -16.02 -1.14 4.06
CA PRO A 268 -15.81 -0.89 2.63
C PRO A 268 -14.42 -1.32 2.14
N LEU A 269 -13.37 -1.10 2.94
CA LEU A 269 -12.01 -1.47 2.57
C LEU A 269 -11.79 -2.99 2.62
N VAL A 270 -12.47 -3.68 3.56
CA VAL A 270 -12.47 -5.16 3.62
C VAL A 270 -13.09 -5.75 2.36
N ILE A 271 -14.19 -5.17 1.88
CA ILE A 271 -14.88 -5.63 0.66
C ILE A 271 -13.98 -5.42 -0.57
N ASP A 272 -13.48 -4.22 -0.78
CA ASP A 272 -12.68 -3.89 -1.95
C ASP A 272 -11.38 -4.71 -2.01
N THR A 273 -10.63 -4.73 -0.91
CA THR A 273 -9.29 -5.37 -0.89
C THR A 273 -9.32 -6.86 -0.53
N GLY A 274 -10.49 -7.41 -0.18
CA GLY A 274 -10.66 -8.82 0.19
C GLY A 274 -10.76 -9.79 -0.99
N ARG A 275 -10.90 -9.29 -2.22
CA ARG A 275 -11.00 -10.13 -3.42
C ARG A 275 -9.78 -11.02 -3.59
N GLY A 276 -9.98 -12.29 -3.88
CA GLY A 276 -8.94 -13.29 -4.09
C GLY A 276 -8.32 -13.85 -2.81
N LYS A 277 -8.78 -13.45 -1.63
CA LYS A 277 -8.19 -13.85 -0.34
C LYS A 277 -9.10 -14.77 0.45
N ARG A 278 -8.49 -15.71 1.18
CA ARG A 278 -9.10 -16.31 2.37
C ARG A 278 -8.94 -15.39 3.55
N SER A 279 -9.85 -15.47 4.53
CA SER A 279 -9.78 -14.64 5.74
C SER A 279 -10.00 -15.51 6.99
N ALA A 280 -9.05 -15.44 7.92
CA ALA A 280 -9.10 -16.11 9.22
C ALA A 280 -8.91 -15.11 10.36
N ARG A 281 -9.29 -15.53 11.58
CA ARG A 281 -9.03 -14.76 12.81
C ARG A 281 -8.09 -15.54 13.71
N LEU A 282 -7.06 -14.85 14.22
CA LEU A 282 -6.19 -15.34 15.30
C LEU A 282 -5.96 -14.21 16.30
N ASP A 283 -6.10 -14.51 17.57
CA ASP A 283 -5.75 -13.60 18.65
C ASP A 283 -4.33 -13.91 19.16
N LEU A 284 -3.36 -13.16 18.69
CA LEU A 284 -1.95 -13.39 19.05
C LEU A 284 -1.61 -13.14 20.53
N ARG A 285 -2.60 -12.76 21.35
CA ARG A 285 -2.51 -12.73 22.82
C ARG A 285 -2.78 -14.10 23.41
N ASP A 286 -3.41 -15.00 22.67
CA ASP A 286 -3.61 -16.41 23.01
C ASP A 286 -2.46 -17.26 22.47
N ALA A 287 -1.92 -18.14 23.31
CA ALA A 287 -0.75 -18.96 22.96
C ALA A 287 -1.06 -19.96 21.83
N ALA A 288 -2.26 -20.56 21.83
CA ALA A 288 -2.64 -21.55 20.81
C ALA A 288 -2.80 -20.88 19.43
N ASP A 289 -3.34 -19.66 19.37
CA ASP A 289 -3.44 -18.88 18.15
C ASP A 289 -2.05 -18.40 17.66
N ALA A 290 -1.16 -18.02 18.58
CA ALA A 290 0.22 -17.69 18.26
C ALA A 290 0.97 -18.91 17.69
N ASP A 291 0.78 -20.11 18.26
CA ASP A 291 1.35 -21.36 17.76
C ASP A 291 0.77 -21.72 16.38
N ARG A 292 -0.51 -21.47 16.16
CA ARG A 292 -1.15 -21.64 14.85
C ARG A 292 -0.52 -20.72 13.81
N LEU A 293 -0.26 -19.44 14.15
CA LEU A 293 0.42 -18.52 13.25
C LEU A 293 1.85 -18.97 12.94
N ARG A 294 2.60 -19.51 13.93
CA ARG A 294 3.94 -20.09 13.72
C ARG A 294 3.89 -21.25 12.73
N ALA A 295 2.92 -22.15 12.88
CA ALA A 295 2.74 -23.27 11.96
C ALA A 295 2.45 -22.78 10.53
N LEU A 296 1.56 -21.81 10.34
CA LEU A 296 1.28 -21.21 9.05
C LEU A 296 2.54 -20.57 8.45
N LEU A 297 3.32 -19.84 9.27
CA LEU A 297 4.53 -19.15 8.85
C LEU A 297 5.61 -20.12 8.35
N GLY A 298 5.71 -21.31 8.94
CA GLY A 298 6.65 -22.36 8.52
C GLY A 298 6.41 -22.88 7.10
N GLU A 299 5.21 -22.63 6.53
CA GLU A 299 4.83 -23.07 5.19
C GLU A 299 4.61 -21.88 4.23
N THR A 300 4.98 -20.65 4.65
CA THR A 300 4.71 -19.41 3.94
C THR A 300 5.89 -19.03 3.03
N ASP A 301 5.60 -18.59 1.80
CA ASP A 301 6.60 -18.01 0.91
C ASP A 301 6.78 -16.51 1.17
N LEU A 302 5.67 -15.77 1.30
CA LEU A 302 5.66 -14.34 1.52
C LEU A 302 4.85 -13.99 2.79
N PHE A 303 5.47 -13.29 3.72
CA PHE A 303 4.83 -12.76 4.92
C PHE A 303 4.69 -11.25 4.81
N VAL A 304 3.47 -10.77 4.64
CA VAL A 304 3.16 -9.34 4.42
C VAL A 304 2.55 -8.76 5.68
N GLN A 305 3.11 -7.68 6.20
CA GLN A 305 2.59 -7.02 7.40
C GLN A 305 2.62 -5.49 7.29
N GLY A 306 1.65 -4.83 7.96
CA GLY A 306 1.51 -3.38 8.04
C GLY A 306 1.23 -2.88 9.45
N TYR A 307 1.57 -3.66 10.48
CA TYR A 307 1.46 -3.20 11.86
C TYR A 307 2.60 -2.24 12.21
N ARG A 308 2.41 -1.46 13.26
CA ARG A 308 3.44 -0.52 13.72
C ARG A 308 4.82 -1.22 13.86
N PRO A 309 5.91 -0.55 13.51
CA PRO A 309 7.25 -1.11 13.65
C PRO A 309 7.50 -1.69 15.05
N GLY A 310 8.08 -2.88 15.09
CA GLY A 310 8.33 -3.61 16.35
C GLY A 310 7.14 -4.38 16.93
N GLY A 311 5.89 -4.12 16.51
CA GLY A 311 4.72 -4.76 17.11
C GLY A 311 4.71 -6.29 16.98
N LEU A 312 4.92 -6.81 15.76
CA LEU A 312 5.03 -8.25 15.51
C LEU A 312 6.35 -8.84 16.03
N ALA A 313 7.45 -8.09 15.98
CA ALA A 313 8.73 -8.54 16.53
C ALA A 313 8.66 -8.77 18.04
N ALA A 314 7.93 -7.94 18.78
CA ALA A 314 7.67 -8.15 20.21
C ALA A 314 6.89 -9.44 20.50
N LEU A 315 6.12 -9.94 19.53
CA LEU A 315 5.39 -11.22 19.58
C LEU A 315 6.17 -12.37 18.92
N GLN A 316 7.45 -12.19 18.65
CA GLN A 316 8.35 -13.17 18.00
C GLN A 316 7.99 -13.50 16.55
N PHE A 317 7.39 -12.54 15.82
CA PHE A 317 7.07 -12.61 14.38
C PHE A 317 7.80 -11.51 13.59
N GLY A 318 8.99 -11.09 14.06
CA GLY A 318 9.83 -10.16 13.31
C GLY A 318 10.59 -10.83 12.15
N PRO A 319 11.31 -10.04 11.33
CA PRO A 319 11.98 -10.56 10.13
C PRO A 319 12.96 -11.70 10.43
N GLN A 320 13.79 -11.56 11.45
CA GLN A 320 14.79 -12.56 11.83
C GLN A 320 14.15 -13.84 12.38
N GLN A 321 13.08 -13.70 13.20
CA GLN A 321 12.33 -14.84 13.70
C GLN A 321 11.60 -15.57 12.56
N ALA A 322 11.03 -14.83 11.62
CA ALA A 322 10.38 -15.40 10.44
C ALA A 322 11.40 -16.16 9.56
N ALA A 323 12.59 -15.60 9.32
CA ALA A 323 13.66 -16.25 8.57
C ALA A 323 14.20 -17.52 9.27
N ALA A 324 14.21 -17.54 10.61
CA ALA A 324 14.59 -18.73 11.37
C ALA A 324 13.54 -19.83 11.31
N LEU A 325 12.23 -19.47 11.30
CA LEU A 325 11.13 -20.44 11.16
C LEU A 325 10.99 -20.99 9.75
N ARG A 326 11.19 -20.13 8.75
CA ARG A 326 11.08 -20.46 7.32
C ARG A 326 12.29 -19.90 6.57
N PRO A 327 13.44 -20.62 6.53
CA PRO A 327 14.54 -20.25 5.65
C PRO A 327 14.05 -20.11 4.20
N GLY A 328 14.42 -19.02 3.54
CA GLY A 328 13.91 -18.68 2.21
C GLY A 328 12.65 -17.80 2.20
N ILE A 329 12.14 -17.38 3.35
CA ILE A 329 10.96 -16.50 3.42
C ILE A 329 11.25 -15.11 2.84
N VAL A 330 10.24 -14.53 2.18
CA VAL A 330 10.22 -13.11 1.82
C VAL A 330 9.32 -12.36 2.82
N TYR A 331 9.92 -11.54 3.67
CA TYR A 331 9.22 -10.72 4.67
C TYR A 331 8.99 -9.32 4.12
N VAL A 332 7.74 -8.90 3.98
CA VAL A 332 7.36 -7.59 3.42
C VAL A 332 6.74 -6.74 4.51
N SER A 333 7.29 -5.56 4.75
CA SER A 333 6.80 -4.65 5.78
C SER A 333 6.50 -3.25 5.25
N LEU A 334 5.40 -2.69 5.75
CA LEU A 334 4.96 -1.32 5.53
C LEU A 334 5.11 -0.51 6.81
N SER A 335 5.56 0.73 6.67
CA SER A 335 5.52 1.74 7.73
C SER A 335 5.00 3.08 7.19
N ALA A 336 4.50 3.95 8.08
CA ALA A 336 4.06 5.28 7.64
C ALA A 336 5.25 6.19 7.31
N TYR A 337 6.24 6.24 8.18
CA TYR A 337 7.30 7.25 8.13
C TYR A 337 8.70 6.68 7.83
N GLY A 338 8.82 5.39 7.47
CA GLY A 338 10.11 4.75 7.21
C GLY A 338 10.66 4.00 8.45
N HIS A 339 11.84 3.41 8.28
CA HIS A 339 12.49 2.58 9.31
C HIS A 339 13.69 3.26 9.98
N ALA A 340 13.95 4.53 9.65
CA ALA A 340 15.00 5.37 10.23
C ALA A 340 14.43 6.73 10.63
N GLY A 341 15.15 7.45 11.49
CA GLY A 341 14.74 8.76 11.98
C GLY A 341 13.84 8.71 13.22
N PRO A 342 13.51 9.88 13.80
CA PRO A 342 12.79 9.96 15.08
C PRO A 342 11.34 9.45 15.02
N TRP A 343 10.73 9.40 13.84
CA TRP A 343 9.36 8.89 13.65
C TRP A 343 9.31 7.45 13.13
N ALA A 344 10.42 6.71 13.13
CA ALA A 344 10.46 5.33 12.62
C ALA A 344 9.44 4.40 13.34
N GLY A 345 9.14 4.64 14.61
CA GLY A 345 8.13 3.90 15.39
C GLY A 345 6.74 4.54 15.39
N ARG A 346 6.55 5.71 14.73
CA ARG A 346 5.31 6.48 14.78
C ARG A 346 4.23 5.83 13.91
N ARG A 347 2.99 5.83 14.42
CA ARG A 347 1.81 5.44 13.65
C ARG A 347 1.44 6.53 12.64
N GLY A 348 0.87 6.13 11.50
CA GLY A 348 0.36 7.05 10.51
C GLY A 348 -0.52 6.35 9.50
N PHE A 349 -1.15 7.13 8.66
CA PHE A 349 -1.97 6.74 7.53
C PHE A 349 -1.64 7.66 6.36
N ASP A 350 -2.02 7.29 5.16
CA ASP A 350 -1.81 8.07 3.93
C ASP A 350 -2.11 9.56 4.13
N SER A 351 -3.34 9.87 4.54
CA SER A 351 -3.80 11.25 4.73
C SER A 351 -2.97 12.07 5.70
N LEU A 352 -2.38 11.42 6.73
CA LEU A 352 -1.49 12.08 7.69
C LEU A 352 -0.11 12.30 7.10
N VAL A 353 0.39 11.35 6.29
CA VAL A 353 1.68 11.51 5.60
C VAL A 353 1.59 12.60 4.53
N GLN A 354 0.49 12.66 3.74
CA GLN A 354 0.25 13.78 2.83
C GLN A 354 0.32 15.13 3.55
N THR A 355 -0.31 15.22 4.74
CA THR A 355 -0.36 16.43 5.56
C THR A 355 1.02 16.79 6.13
N ALA A 356 1.74 15.81 6.69
CA ALA A 356 3.07 16.01 7.28
C ALA A 356 4.13 16.35 6.23
N ALA A 357 4.07 15.71 5.06
CA ALA A 357 5.08 15.80 4.01
C ALA A 357 4.86 16.95 3.01
N GLY A 358 3.88 17.84 3.23
CA GLY A 358 3.75 19.09 2.47
C GLY A 358 2.74 19.06 1.32
N PHE A 359 2.17 17.92 0.96
CA PHE A 359 1.29 17.81 -0.20
C PHE A 359 0.04 18.64 -0.09
N ASN A 360 -0.58 18.71 1.11
CA ASN A 360 -1.84 19.43 1.26
C ASN A 360 -1.70 20.93 1.03
N TRP A 361 -0.58 21.53 1.42
CA TRP A 361 -0.31 22.94 1.11
C TRP A 361 0.04 23.16 -0.34
N ALA A 362 0.84 22.26 -0.93
CA ALA A 362 1.23 22.38 -2.33
C ALA A 362 0.05 22.21 -3.30
N GLU A 363 -0.93 21.35 -2.98
CA GLU A 363 -2.19 21.24 -3.73
C GLU A 363 -3.07 22.49 -3.56
N ALA A 364 -3.18 23.02 -2.33
CA ALA A 364 -3.94 24.24 -2.05
C ALA A 364 -3.38 25.43 -2.82
N GLU A 365 -2.06 25.62 -2.80
CA GLU A 365 -1.37 26.68 -3.54
C GLU A 365 -1.64 26.59 -5.04
N ALA A 366 -1.52 25.40 -5.61
CA ALA A 366 -1.81 25.19 -7.03
C ALA A 366 -3.27 25.45 -7.41
N ALA A 367 -4.21 25.18 -6.48
CA ALA A 367 -5.63 25.42 -6.65
C ALA A 367 -6.07 26.86 -6.32
N GLY A 368 -5.18 27.70 -5.77
CA GLY A 368 -5.53 29.05 -5.27
C GLY A 368 -6.41 29.02 -4.01
N GLU A 369 -6.37 27.93 -3.23
CA GLU A 369 -7.15 27.77 -2.01
C GLU A 369 -6.39 28.28 -0.79
N THR A 370 -7.12 28.75 0.22
CA THR A 370 -6.54 29.34 1.46
C THR A 370 -6.33 28.33 2.58
N GLY A 371 -6.81 27.11 2.43
CA GLY A 371 -6.67 26.00 3.38
C GLY A 371 -6.08 24.76 2.72
N PRO A 372 -5.48 23.83 3.51
CA PRO A 372 -4.82 22.67 2.95
C PRO A 372 -5.81 21.73 2.21
N ARG A 373 -5.42 21.29 1.02
CA ARG A 373 -6.19 20.45 0.10
C ARG A 373 -5.58 19.05 0.02
N PRO A 374 -6.34 17.96 0.27
CA PRO A 374 -5.84 16.60 0.08
C PRO A 374 -5.60 16.25 -1.40
N LEU A 375 -4.72 15.28 -1.65
CA LEU A 375 -4.66 14.60 -2.95
C LEU A 375 -6.03 13.97 -3.28
N PRO A 376 -6.34 13.75 -4.57
CA PRO A 376 -7.64 13.21 -5.01
C PRO A 376 -7.86 11.74 -4.60
N ALA A 377 -6.84 11.07 -4.09
CA ALA A 377 -6.83 9.66 -3.71
C ALA A 377 -5.98 9.42 -2.46
N GLN A 378 -6.10 8.24 -1.85
CA GLN A 378 -5.09 7.70 -0.93
C GLN A 378 -3.91 7.15 -1.76
N ALA A 379 -3.28 8.08 -2.51
CA ALA A 379 -2.30 7.75 -3.56
C ALA A 379 -1.04 7.10 -3.00
N LEU A 380 -0.64 7.47 -1.78
CA LEU A 380 0.54 6.90 -1.13
C LEU A 380 0.27 5.46 -0.68
N ASP A 381 -0.92 5.16 -0.16
CA ASP A 381 -1.33 3.81 0.23
C ASP A 381 -1.37 2.87 -0.98
N HIS A 382 -2.09 3.26 -2.03
CA HIS A 382 -2.20 2.43 -3.24
C HIS A 382 -0.82 2.19 -3.87
N ALA A 383 -0.03 3.25 -4.07
CA ALA A 383 1.32 3.12 -4.63
C ALA A 383 2.22 2.25 -3.74
N ALA A 384 2.20 2.44 -2.42
CA ALA A 384 2.97 1.61 -1.49
C ALA A 384 2.55 0.14 -1.58
N GLY A 385 1.26 -0.17 -1.75
CA GLY A 385 0.77 -1.53 -1.94
C GLY A 385 1.34 -2.21 -3.19
N TYR A 386 1.36 -1.51 -4.32
CA TYR A 386 1.99 -2.01 -5.55
C TYR A 386 3.52 -2.09 -5.45
N LEU A 387 4.17 -1.14 -4.77
CA LEU A 387 5.61 -1.20 -4.51
C LEU A 387 5.97 -2.37 -3.58
N MET A 388 5.12 -2.69 -2.60
CA MET A 388 5.27 -3.89 -1.77
C MET A 388 5.17 -5.16 -2.62
N ALA A 389 4.20 -5.23 -3.55
CA ALA A 389 4.06 -6.36 -4.46
C ALA A 389 5.26 -6.48 -5.41
N ALA A 390 5.72 -5.37 -6.01
CA ALA A 390 6.90 -5.35 -6.88
C ALA A 390 8.17 -5.78 -6.13
N GLY A 391 8.37 -5.25 -4.91
CA GLY A 391 9.49 -5.64 -4.03
C GLY A 391 9.42 -7.11 -3.62
N ALA A 392 8.22 -7.63 -3.31
CA ALA A 392 8.00 -9.02 -3.00
C ALA A 392 8.39 -9.93 -4.18
N MET A 393 8.03 -9.55 -5.41
CA MET A 393 8.41 -10.30 -6.62
C MET A 393 9.92 -10.24 -6.88
N ALA A 394 10.55 -9.08 -6.68
CA ALA A 394 12.00 -8.95 -6.81
C ALA A 394 12.74 -9.81 -5.78
N ALA A 395 12.28 -9.85 -4.53
CA ALA A 395 12.84 -10.71 -3.49
C ALA A 395 12.60 -12.20 -3.78
N LEU A 396 11.41 -12.55 -4.30
CA LEU A 396 11.09 -13.92 -4.70
C LEU A 396 11.98 -14.38 -5.87
N ALA A 397 12.23 -13.51 -6.86
CA ALA A 397 13.16 -13.79 -7.95
C ALA A 397 14.59 -14.06 -7.42
N ARG A 398 15.07 -13.29 -6.46
CA ARG A 398 16.38 -13.55 -5.79
C ARG A 398 16.36 -14.85 -5.00
N ARG A 399 15.29 -15.16 -4.27
CA ARG A 399 15.15 -16.46 -3.60
C ARG A 399 15.30 -17.63 -4.57
N ILE A 400 14.67 -17.51 -5.74
CA ILE A 400 14.73 -18.56 -6.79
C ILE A 400 16.15 -18.72 -7.33
N THR A 401 16.89 -17.62 -7.54
CA THR A 401 18.19 -17.63 -8.24
C THR A 401 19.39 -17.67 -7.32
N GLU A 402 19.31 -16.96 -6.18
CA GLU A 402 20.43 -16.74 -5.25
C GLU A 402 20.20 -17.40 -3.88
N GLY A 403 18.95 -17.81 -3.59
CA GLY A 403 18.55 -18.25 -2.27
C GLY A 403 18.47 -17.10 -1.25
N GLY A 404 18.48 -17.44 0.04
CA GLY A 404 18.39 -16.51 1.16
C GLY A 404 16.97 -16.11 1.52
N SER A 405 16.82 -15.62 2.75
CA SER A 405 15.59 -14.95 3.21
C SER A 405 15.74 -13.45 3.02
N TRP A 406 14.65 -12.78 2.62
CA TRP A 406 14.69 -11.38 2.22
C TRP A 406 13.68 -10.52 2.97
N HIS A 407 14.08 -9.30 3.34
CA HIS A 407 13.19 -8.30 3.92
C HIS A 407 12.98 -7.13 2.95
N VAL A 408 11.73 -6.95 2.53
CA VAL A 408 11.27 -5.82 1.72
C VAL A 408 10.65 -4.78 2.64
N ARG A 409 11.12 -3.53 2.56
CA ARG A 409 10.57 -2.41 3.32
C ARG A 409 10.07 -1.32 2.38
N VAL A 410 8.82 -0.90 2.61
CA VAL A 410 8.19 0.24 1.93
C VAL A 410 7.63 1.18 2.99
N SER A 411 7.60 2.47 2.71
CA SER A 411 6.91 3.42 3.57
C SER A 411 6.12 4.45 2.79
N LEU A 412 5.05 4.96 3.40
CA LEU A 412 4.24 6.02 2.79
C LEU A 412 5.05 7.30 2.59
N ALA A 413 5.96 7.62 3.52
CA ALA A 413 6.79 8.82 3.41
C ALA A 413 7.80 8.74 2.26
N GLN A 414 8.39 7.57 1.97
CA GLN A 414 9.25 7.38 0.79
C GLN A 414 8.44 7.41 -0.51
N THR A 415 7.22 6.85 -0.50
CA THR A 415 6.27 6.94 -1.61
C THR A 415 5.86 8.40 -1.86
N ALA A 416 5.68 9.19 -0.80
CA ALA A 416 5.44 10.64 -0.91
C ALA A 416 6.63 11.36 -1.54
N GLN A 417 7.85 11.08 -1.08
CA GLN A 417 9.07 11.63 -1.68
C GLN A 417 9.21 11.26 -3.16
N TRP A 418 8.83 10.03 -3.51
CA TRP A 418 8.80 9.57 -4.89
C TRP A 418 7.78 10.34 -5.73
N LEU A 419 6.54 10.47 -5.27
CA LEU A 419 5.51 11.25 -5.98
C LEU A 419 5.95 12.69 -6.21
N ARG A 420 6.55 13.33 -5.19
CA ARG A 420 7.11 14.69 -5.33
C ARG A 420 8.18 14.76 -6.42
N GLY A 421 9.05 13.73 -6.50
CA GLY A 421 10.13 13.62 -7.49
C GLY A 421 9.65 13.31 -8.92
N LEU A 422 8.41 12.91 -9.13
CA LEU A 422 7.82 12.74 -10.45
C LEU A 422 7.50 14.08 -11.14
N GLY A 423 7.50 15.18 -10.39
CA GLY A 423 7.16 16.50 -10.90
C GLY A 423 5.66 16.77 -10.97
N ARG A 424 5.30 17.90 -11.60
CA ARG A 424 3.92 18.37 -11.69
C ARG A 424 3.49 18.45 -13.16
N PRO A 425 2.43 17.73 -13.57
CA PRO A 425 1.88 17.88 -14.90
C PRO A 425 1.25 19.27 -15.07
N GLY A 426 1.46 19.89 -16.22
CA GLY A 426 0.72 21.11 -16.57
C GLY A 426 -0.77 20.85 -16.61
N HIS A 427 -1.57 21.80 -16.11
CA HIS A 427 -3.04 21.70 -16.12
C HIS A 427 -3.63 20.48 -15.36
N GLY A 428 -2.89 19.92 -14.39
CA GLY A 428 -3.33 18.73 -13.65
C GLY A 428 -4.65 18.90 -12.91
N LEU A 429 -4.93 20.12 -12.42
CA LEU A 429 -6.19 20.44 -11.72
C LEU A 429 -7.40 20.57 -12.65
N ASP A 430 -7.19 20.69 -13.97
CA ASP A 430 -8.26 20.79 -14.98
C ASP A 430 -8.84 19.40 -15.34
N ALA A 431 -8.21 18.31 -14.89
CA ALA A 431 -8.72 16.96 -15.12
C ALA A 431 -10.13 16.79 -14.52
N ALA A 432 -11.01 16.17 -15.29
CA ALA A 432 -12.31 15.78 -14.77
C ALA A 432 -12.16 14.76 -13.64
N ASP A 433 -13.00 14.88 -12.60
CA ASP A 433 -13.07 13.85 -11.55
C ASP A 433 -13.91 12.67 -12.08
N PRO A 434 -13.33 11.45 -12.27
CA PRO A 434 -14.04 10.32 -12.84
C PRO A 434 -15.27 9.92 -12.00
N ARG A 435 -16.40 9.75 -12.64
CA ARG A 435 -17.66 9.33 -11.98
C ARG A 435 -17.92 7.84 -12.27
N TYR A 436 -18.68 7.20 -11.40
CA TYR A 436 -19.04 5.79 -11.54
C TYR A 436 -19.70 5.47 -12.88
N GLU A 437 -20.54 6.37 -13.37
CA GLU A 437 -21.27 6.22 -14.63
C GLU A 437 -20.36 6.20 -15.87
N ASP A 438 -19.18 6.79 -15.75
CA ASP A 438 -18.23 6.96 -16.86
C ASP A 438 -17.23 5.78 -16.97
N ILE A 439 -17.17 4.90 -15.96
CA ILE A 439 -16.10 3.88 -15.84
C ILE A 439 -16.57 2.45 -16.10
N GLY A 440 -17.77 2.25 -16.66
CA GLY A 440 -18.36 0.92 -16.87
C GLY A 440 -17.48 -0.08 -17.62
N ALA A 441 -16.62 0.41 -18.54
CA ALA A 441 -15.69 -0.43 -19.29
C ALA A 441 -14.64 -1.15 -18.42
N TRP A 442 -14.33 -0.64 -17.24
CA TRP A 442 -13.33 -1.21 -16.30
C TRP A 442 -13.95 -1.97 -15.13
N LEU A 443 -15.30 -2.01 -15.05
CA LEU A 443 -16.00 -2.72 -14.00
C LEU A 443 -16.25 -4.19 -14.38
N GLU A 444 -16.32 -5.03 -13.37
CA GLU A 444 -16.80 -6.41 -13.45
C GLU A 444 -17.74 -6.69 -12.28
N THR A 445 -18.67 -7.62 -12.46
CA THR A 445 -19.58 -8.05 -11.39
C THR A 445 -19.34 -9.53 -11.10
N ALA A 446 -19.14 -9.86 -9.83
CA ALA A 446 -18.95 -11.22 -9.36
C ALA A 446 -19.69 -11.46 -8.05
N PRO A 447 -20.05 -12.70 -7.71
CA PRO A 447 -20.58 -13.04 -6.37
C PRO A 447 -19.55 -12.72 -5.29
N SER A 448 -20.03 -12.31 -4.10
CA SER A 448 -19.19 -12.13 -2.92
C SER A 448 -19.93 -12.59 -1.65
N GLY A 449 -19.20 -12.69 -0.53
CA GLY A 449 -19.80 -12.95 0.77
C GLY A 449 -20.64 -11.79 1.31
N PHE A 450 -20.78 -10.70 0.54
CA PHE A 450 -21.56 -9.51 0.90
C PHE A 450 -22.74 -9.26 -0.05
N GLY A 451 -22.85 -10.00 -1.15
CA GLY A 451 -23.81 -9.82 -2.23
C GLY A 451 -23.11 -9.80 -3.61
N ALA A 452 -23.80 -9.37 -4.65
CA ALA A 452 -23.23 -9.17 -5.98
C ALA A 452 -22.31 -7.93 -5.96
N LEU A 453 -21.00 -8.16 -6.06
CA LEU A 453 -19.98 -7.12 -6.02
C LEU A 453 -19.63 -6.66 -7.43
N THR A 454 -19.96 -5.41 -7.76
CA THR A 454 -19.45 -4.73 -8.95
C THR A 454 -18.27 -3.87 -8.55
N ALA A 455 -17.09 -4.12 -9.12
CA ALA A 455 -15.85 -3.42 -8.76
C ALA A 455 -14.90 -3.34 -9.97
N LEU A 456 -13.86 -2.53 -9.86
CA LEU A 456 -12.83 -2.39 -10.90
C LEU A 456 -12.08 -3.70 -11.13
N ARG A 457 -11.82 -4.03 -12.40
CA ARG A 457 -10.84 -5.06 -12.77
C ARG A 457 -9.44 -4.61 -12.43
N HIS A 458 -8.48 -5.53 -12.35
CA HIS A 458 -7.07 -5.19 -12.13
C HIS A 458 -6.48 -4.45 -13.35
N ALA A 459 -5.79 -3.33 -13.14
CA ALA A 459 -5.28 -2.49 -14.23
C ALA A 459 -4.01 -3.04 -14.89
N GLY A 460 -3.16 -3.77 -14.17
CA GLY A 460 -1.94 -4.38 -14.72
C GLY A 460 -2.25 -5.68 -15.45
N GLN A 461 -2.19 -5.68 -16.78
CA GLN A 461 -2.53 -6.84 -17.62
C GLN A 461 -1.30 -7.60 -18.06
N LEU A 462 -1.37 -8.95 -18.09
CA LEU A 462 -0.40 -9.87 -18.67
C LEU A 462 -1.00 -10.52 -19.92
N SER A 463 -0.20 -10.68 -20.98
CA SER A 463 -0.70 -11.16 -22.30
C SER A 463 -1.30 -12.57 -22.25
N ASP A 464 -0.67 -13.50 -21.52
CA ASP A 464 -1.02 -14.93 -21.55
C ASP A 464 -1.81 -15.36 -20.31
N THR A 465 -1.62 -14.63 -19.19
CA THR A 465 -2.28 -14.92 -17.91
C THR A 465 -2.91 -13.66 -17.33
N PRO A 466 -4.00 -13.15 -17.91
CA PRO A 466 -4.68 -11.97 -17.41
C PRO A 466 -5.04 -12.09 -15.91
N PRO A 467 -4.82 -11.03 -15.11
CA PRO A 467 -5.12 -11.08 -13.69
C PRO A 467 -6.62 -11.24 -13.43
N ARG A 468 -6.97 -12.08 -12.45
CA ARG A 468 -8.34 -12.26 -11.98
C ARG A 468 -8.38 -12.80 -10.56
N TRP A 469 -9.46 -12.51 -9.85
CA TRP A 469 -9.69 -13.06 -8.52
C TRP A 469 -10.62 -14.28 -8.59
N THR A 470 -10.11 -15.45 -8.21
CA THR A 470 -10.88 -16.71 -8.20
C THR A 470 -11.67 -16.92 -6.92
N LEU A 471 -11.26 -16.26 -5.82
CA LEU A 471 -12.00 -16.27 -4.56
C LEU A 471 -12.76 -14.95 -4.39
N PRO A 472 -14.01 -15.00 -3.88
CA PRO A 472 -14.80 -13.82 -3.60
C PRO A 472 -14.24 -13.04 -2.41
N ALA A 473 -14.54 -11.73 -2.32
CA ALA A 473 -14.43 -11.01 -1.07
C ALA A 473 -15.41 -11.59 -0.05
N VAL A 474 -14.95 -11.80 1.19
CA VAL A 474 -15.72 -12.43 2.27
C VAL A 474 -15.58 -11.66 3.58
N PRO A 475 -16.53 -11.79 4.54
CA PRO A 475 -16.38 -11.26 5.88
C PRO A 475 -15.09 -11.76 6.57
N LEU A 476 -14.53 -10.92 7.44
CA LEU A 476 -13.32 -11.30 8.18
C LEU A 476 -13.58 -12.51 9.07
N GLY A 477 -12.69 -13.51 8.99
CA GLY A 477 -12.76 -14.75 9.77
C GLY A 477 -13.71 -15.79 9.19
N THR A 478 -14.05 -15.71 7.91
CA THR A 478 -14.91 -16.71 7.23
C THR A 478 -14.24 -18.09 7.14
N HIS A 479 -12.91 -18.15 7.09
CA HIS A 479 -12.16 -19.38 6.90
C HIS A 479 -11.39 -19.79 8.16
N VAL A 480 -11.04 -21.07 8.25
CA VAL A 480 -10.11 -21.55 9.27
C VAL A 480 -8.68 -21.10 8.93
N ALA A 481 -7.87 -20.93 9.97
CA ALA A 481 -6.46 -20.52 9.82
C ALA A 481 -5.58 -21.72 9.43
N THR A 482 -5.73 -22.20 8.20
CA THR A 482 -4.96 -23.32 7.62
C THR A 482 -4.65 -23.05 6.17
N TRP A 483 -3.50 -23.54 5.69
CA TRP A 483 -3.27 -23.64 4.27
C TRP A 483 -4.12 -24.80 3.69
N PRO A 484 -4.62 -24.67 2.45
CA PRO A 484 -5.21 -25.81 1.77
C PRO A 484 -4.14 -26.89 1.58
N SER A 485 -4.56 -28.14 1.62
CA SER A 485 -3.70 -29.24 1.20
C SER A 485 -3.21 -28.97 -0.22
N LEU A 486 -1.92 -29.11 -0.49
CA LEU A 486 -1.41 -29.21 -1.85
C LEU A 486 -2.06 -30.48 -2.41
N ARG A 487 -3.05 -30.31 -3.29
CA ARG A 487 -3.69 -31.45 -3.96
C ARG A 487 -2.84 -31.90 -5.11
#